data_f67a4ad8108bd042eb3227936e432c8e
#
_entry.id   f67a4ad8108bd042eb3227936e432c8e
#
_cell.length_a   1.000
_cell.length_b   1.000
_cell.length_c   1.000
_cell.angle_alpha   90.00
_cell.angle_beta   90.00
_cell.angle_gamma   90.00
#
_symmetry.space_group_name_H-M   'P 1'
#
loop_
_entity.id
_entity.type
_entity.pdbx_description
1 polymer ?
#
loop_
_entity_poly.entity_id
_entity_poly.type
_entity_poly.pdbx_seq_one_letter_code
_entity_poly.pdbx_strand_id
1 'polypeptide(L)'
;LAPTGPVYQAGTLSGNPIAMAAGFACLSEVAQPGVHETLTELTNQLADGLLNAARETGIPLVVNNVGGMFGIFFTEAETVTCYQDVVK
;
A
#
# COMPACT_ATOMS: atom_id res chain seq x y z
N LEU A 1 -16.69 20.83 -1.20
CA LEU A 1 -17.18 19.71 -0.40
C LEU A 1 -18.68 19.51 -0.60
N ALA A 2 -19.13 18.29 -0.56
CA ALA A 2 -20.54 17.97 -0.64
C ALA A 2 -21.29 18.57 0.55
N PRO A 3 -22.58 19.02 0.39
CA PRO A 3 -23.38 18.98 -0.84
C PRO A 3 -23.13 20.16 -1.79
N THR A 4 -22.35 21.14 -1.40
CA THR A 4 -22.13 22.35 -2.22
C THR A 4 -21.14 22.14 -3.37
N GLY A 5 -20.35 21.06 -3.32
CA GLY A 5 -19.39 20.70 -4.34
C GLY A 5 -19.34 19.19 -4.54
N PRO A 6 -18.55 18.69 -5.53
CA PRO A 6 -18.47 17.27 -5.82
C PRO A 6 -17.58 16.47 -4.87
N VAL A 7 -16.81 17.12 -4.02
CA VAL A 7 -15.89 16.44 -3.11
C VAL A 7 -16.65 15.97 -1.87
N TYR A 8 -16.63 14.68 -1.64
CA TYR A 8 -17.30 14.04 -0.50
C TYR A 8 -16.30 13.75 0.61
N GLN A 9 -16.69 14.08 1.84
CA GLN A 9 -15.93 13.75 3.03
C GLN A 9 -16.91 13.32 4.11
N ALA A 10 -16.65 12.20 4.75
CA ALA A 10 -17.51 11.66 5.80
C ALA A 10 -16.65 11.01 6.87
N GLY A 11 -17.15 11.00 8.10
CA GLY A 11 -16.43 10.40 9.21
C GLY A 11 -17.36 10.16 10.38
N THR A 12 -18.39 9.33 10.18
CA THR A 12 -19.42 9.05 11.18
C THR A 12 -18.86 8.56 12.51
N LEU A 13 -17.75 7.80 12.45
CA LEU A 13 -17.11 7.23 13.65
C LEU A 13 -15.88 8.03 14.09
N SER A 14 -15.67 9.22 13.54
CA SER A 14 -14.55 10.08 13.94
C SER A 14 -14.65 10.41 15.43
N GLY A 15 -13.54 10.20 16.16
CA GLY A 15 -13.48 10.44 17.59
C GLY A 15 -14.09 9.34 18.46
N ASN A 16 -14.49 8.21 17.87
CA ASN A 16 -14.97 7.07 18.62
C ASN A 16 -13.90 6.61 19.63
N PRO A 17 -14.25 6.45 20.92
CA PRO A 17 -13.23 6.11 21.95
C PRO A 17 -12.48 4.81 21.68
N ILE A 18 -13.18 3.80 21.18
CA ILE A 18 -12.53 2.51 20.84
C ILE A 18 -11.55 2.70 19.70
N ALA A 19 -11.95 3.43 18.66
CA ALA A 19 -11.08 3.72 17.53
C ALA A 19 -9.86 4.54 17.95
N MET A 20 -10.06 5.52 18.84
CA MET A 20 -8.96 6.34 19.34
C MET A 20 -7.98 5.52 20.17
N ALA A 21 -8.47 4.61 21.02
CA ALA A 21 -7.62 3.73 21.81
C ALA A 21 -6.84 2.76 20.92
N ALA A 22 -7.50 2.18 19.93
CA ALA A 22 -6.84 1.30 18.97
C ALA A 22 -5.78 2.04 18.15
N GLY A 23 -6.09 3.25 17.68
CA GLY A 23 -5.14 4.08 16.96
C GLY A 23 -3.93 4.45 17.79
N PHE A 24 -4.14 4.81 19.05
CA PHE A 24 -3.04 5.13 19.96
C PHE A 24 -2.12 3.92 20.16
N ALA A 25 -2.70 2.75 20.43
CA ALA A 25 -1.93 1.54 20.62
C ALA A 25 -1.13 1.17 19.35
N CYS A 26 -1.77 1.22 18.19
CA CYS A 26 -1.13 0.91 16.93
C CYS A 26 0.02 1.88 16.62
N LEU A 27 -0.22 3.18 16.77
CA LEU A 27 0.80 4.20 16.49
C LEU A 27 1.96 4.11 17.48
N SER A 28 1.70 3.74 18.72
CA SER A 28 2.75 3.56 19.72
C SER A 28 3.70 2.42 19.33
N GLU A 29 3.15 1.33 18.78
CA GLU A 29 3.97 0.23 18.29
C GLU A 29 4.72 0.60 17.01
N VAL A 30 4.03 1.27 16.08
CA VAL A 30 4.63 1.68 14.79
C VAL A 30 5.76 2.69 15.01
N ALA A 31 5.68 3.50 16.05
CA ALA A 31 6.70 4.49 16.35
C ALA A 31 7.97 3.89 16.96
N GLN A 32 7.97 2.60 17.32
CA GLN A 32 9.15 1.94 17.88
C GLN A 32 10.29 1.92 16.86
N PRO A 33 11.56 2.03 17.33
CA PRO A 33 12.71 1.95 16.44
C PRO A 33 12.75 0.62 15.68
N GLY A 34 13.05 0.68 14.39
CA GLY A 34 13.22 -0.51 13.58
C GLY A 34 11.96 -1.09 12.95
N VAL A 35 10.75 -0.60 13.32
CA VAL A 35 9.50 -1.14 12.75
C VAL A 35 9.41 -0.87 11.26
N HIS A 36 9.68 0.37 10.84
CA HIS A 36 9.61 0.73 9.42
C HIS A 36 10.69 0.02 8.60
N GLU A 37 11.89 -0.12 9.15
CA GLU A 37 12.97 -0.85 8.49
C GLU A 37 12.60 -2.32 8.30
N THR A 38 12.01 -2.95 9.32
CA THR A 38 11.55 -4.33 9.25
C THR A 38 10.45 -4.49 8.19
N LEU A 39 9.49 -3.56 8.15
CA LEU A 39 8.42 -3.59 7.16
C LEU A 39 8.99 -3.44 5.74
N THR A 40 9.97 -2.56 5.56
CA THR A 40 10.62 -2.37 4.26
C THR A 40 11.34 -3.64 3.82
N GLU A 41 12.07 -4.28 4.73
CA GLU A 41 12.78 -5.54 4.43
C GLU A 41 11.81 -6.65 4.04
N LEU A 42 10.73 -6.80 4.79
CA LEU A 42 9.71 -7.83 4.51
C LEU A 42 9.00 -7.55 3.18
N THR A 43 8.69 -6.30 2.90
CA THR A 43 8.04 -5.90 1.66
C THR A 43 8.95 -6.15 0.46
N ASN A 44 10.23 -5.81 0.57
CA ASN A 44 11.21 -6.07 -0.48
C ASN A 44 11.38 -7.58 -0.73
N GLN A 45 11.41 -8.36 0.33
CA GLN A 45 11.50 -9.81 0.24
C GLN A 45 10.29 -10.40 -0.50
N LEU A 46 9.08 -9.92 -0.17
CA LEU A 46 7.86 -10.35 -0.84
C LEU A 46 7.86 -9.92 -2.31
N ALA A 47 8.24 -8.67 -2.60
CA ALA A 47 8.29 -8.16 -3.97
C ALA A 47 9.25 -8.97 -4.83
N ASP A 48 10.44 -9.26 -4.32
CA ASP A 48 11.44 -10.06 -5.04
C ASP A 48 10.93 -11.48 -5.28
N GLY A 49 10.28 -12.08 -4.29
CA GLY A 49 9.69 -13.40 -4.42
C GLY A 49 8.60 -13.45 -5.48
N LEU A 50 7.73 -12.45 -5.51
CA LEU A 50 6.67 -12.35 -6.51
C LEU A 50 7.24 -12.17 -7.92
N LEU A 51 8.25 -11.32 -8.08
CA LEU A 51 8.91 -11.11 -9.37
C LEU A 51 9.60 -12.37 -9.86
N ASN A 52 10.27 -13.10 -8.98
CA ASN A 52 10.91 -14.36 -9.32
C ASN A 52 9.89 -15.42 -9.74
N ALA A 53 8.79 -15.53 -8.99
CA ALA A 53 7.71 -16.46 -9.32
C ALA A 53 7.08 -16.13 -10.67
N ALA A 54 6.86 -14.85 -10.95
CA ALA A 54 6.31 -14.41 -12.23
C ALA A 54 7.27 -14.72 -13.38
N ARG A 55 8.56 -14.53 -13.17
CA ARG A 55 9.58 -14.81 -14.17
C ARG A 55 9.65 -16.30 -14.49
N GLU A 56 9.58 -17.16 -13.47
CA GLU A 56 9.60 -18.62 -13.65
C GLU A 56 8.38 -19.13 -14.41
N THR A 57 7.22 -18.49 -14.23
CA THR A 57 5.98 -18.90 -14.89
C THR A 57 5.72 -18.12 -16.19
N GLY A 58 6.55 -17.14 -16.53
CA GLY A 58 6.40 -16.37 -17.75
C GLY A 58 5.27 -15.36 -17.72
N ILE A 59 4.77 -14.99 -16.55
CA ILE A 59 3.70 -14.01 -16.38
C ILE A 59 4.31 -12.61 -16.30
N PRO A 60 3.84 -11.66 -17.15
CA PRO A 60 4.32 -10.28 -17.03
C PRO A 60 3.77 -9.61 -15.77
N LEU A 61 4.67 -9.11 -14.92
CA LEU A 61 4.31 -8.56 -13.62
C LEU A 61 5.19 -7.35 -13.30
N VAL A 62 4.56 -6.29 -12.82
CA VAL A 62 5.24 -5.13 -12.28
C VAL A 62 4.86 -4.99 -10.81
N VAL A 63 5.85 -4.82 -9.94
CA VAL A 63 5.63 -4.59 -8.50
C VAL A 63 6.21 -3.23 -8.14
N ASN A 64 5.36 -2.38 -7.58
CA ASN A 64 5.77 -1.10 -7.01
C ASN A 64 5.71 -1.20 -5.49
N ASN A 65 6.77 -0.79 -4.81
CA ASN A 65 6.76 -0.83 -3.36
C ASN A 65 7.53 0.36 -2.77
N VAL A 66 7.00 0.87 -1.66
CA VAL A 66 7.63 1.92 -0.86
C VAL A 66 7.37 1.57 0.60
N GLY A 67 8.43 1.41 1.40
CA GLY A 67 8.29 1.01 2.80
C GLY A 67 7.53 -0.29 2.93
N GLY A 68 6.45 -0.28 3.69
CA GLY A 68 5.57 -1.44 3.87
C GLY A 68 4.42 -1.52 2.86
N MET A 69 4.36 -0.59 1.90
CA MET A 69 3.30 -0.55 0.90
C MET A 69 3.78 -1.18 -0.41
N PHE A 70 2.92 -1.96 -1.05
CA PHE A 70 3.25 -2.51 -2.36
C PHE A 70 1.99 -2.64 -3.22
N GLY A 71 2.18 -2.61 -4.53
CA GLY A 71 1.13 -2.83 -5.52
C GLY A 71 1.61 -3.73 -6.62
N ILE A 72 0.75 -4.61 -7.09
CA ILE A 72 1.06 -5.60 -8.12
C ILE A 72 0.24 -5.29 -9.37
N PHE A 73 0.89 -5.30 -10.53
CA PHE A 73 0.21 -5.04 -11.81
C PHE A 73 0.62 -6.10 -12.81
N PHE A 74 -0.37 -6.78 -13.38
CA PHE A 74 -0.16 -7.76 -14.44
C PHE A 74 -0.15 -7.02 -15.77
N THR A 75 1.02 -6.65 -16.23
CA THR A 75 1.19 -5.84 -17.45
C THR A 75 2.52 -6.14 -18.11
N GLU A 76 2.57 -5.94 -19.43
CA GLU A 76 3.83 -6.02 -20.18
C GLU A 76 4.61 -4.70 -20.15
N ALA A 77 4.03 -3.63 -19.61
CA ALA A 77 4.72 -2.36 -19.45
C ALA A 77 5.90 -2.51 -18.49
N GLU A 78 6.96 -1.75 -18.71
CA GLU A 78 8.13 -1.80 -17.84
C GLU A 78 7.89 -1.09 -16.52
N THR A 79 7.07 -0.03 -16.54
CA THR A 79 6.77 0.77 -15.35
C THR A 79 5.29 1.12 -15.28
N VAL A 80 4.79 1.26 -14.07
CA VAL A 80 3.43 1.74 -13.79
C VAL A 80 3.57 2.91 -12.82
N THR A 81 3.21 4.11 -13.26
CA THR A 81 3.39 5.32 -12.47
C THR A 81 2.11 6.14 -12.30
N CYS A 82 1.06 5.83 -13.07
CA CYS A 82 -0.19 6.59 -13.03
C CYS A 82 -1.37 5.71 -13.41
N TYR A 83 -2.56 6.26 -13.22
CA TYR A 83 -3.81 5.55 -13.50
C TYR A 83 -3.90 5.08 -14.96
N GLN A 84 -3.44 5.89 -15.89
CA GLN A 84 -3.47 5.54 -17.31
C GLN A 84 -2.65 4.28 -17.62
N ASP A 85 -1.58 4.06 -16.88
CA ASP A 85 -0.77 2.85 -17.03
C ASP A 85 -1.51 1.62 -16.52
N VAL A 86 -2.35 1.78 -15.51
CA VAL A 86 -3.11 0.67 -14.91
C VAL A 86 -4.23 0.19 -15.82
N VAL A 87 -4.90 1.09 -16.54
CA VAL A 87 -6.08 0.74 -17.37
C VAL A 87 -5.73 0.18 -18.75
N LYS A 88 -4.49 0.09 -19.09
CA LYS A 88 -4.06 -0.49 -20.38
C LYS A 88 -4.17 -2.02 -20.44
#